data_0c02cdf071153f60ac8ea8cc4ec4e721
#
_entry.id   0c02cdf071153f60ac8ea8cc4ec4e721
#
_cell.length_a   1.000
_cell.length_b   1.000
_cell.length_c   1.000
_cell.angle_alpha   90.00
_cell.angle_beta   90.00
_cell.angle_gamma   90.00
#
_symmetry.space_group_name_H-M   'P 1'
#
loop_
_entity.id
_entity.type
_entity.pdbx_description
1 polymer ?
#
loop_
_entity_poly.entity_id
_entity_poly.type
_entity_poly.pdbx_seq_one_letter_code
_entity_poly.pdbx_strand_id
1 'polypeptide(L)'
;AMYSDLQRYNELFDIYHHYDGVINLYDVNARAAAAPVQVSDELYAFLRWCKDTAYPAANGATNIAAGAVLRLWHDARESDSPAPPDADAIAAALAHIDIEDLVLDDAAQTVYFTDPEMALDVGAVGKGYAVEQTARAAQARGLTSALLNIGGNVRAIGTKPGGKPWTAGVENPWGDDPA
;
A
#
# COMPACT_ATOMS: atom_id res chain seq x y z
N ALA A 1 10.91 17.02 7.23
CA ALA A 1 9.73 16.52 7.93
C ALA A 1 8.81 15.76 6.97
N MET A 2 7.82 16.38 6.27
CA MET A 2 6.88 15.64 5.41
C MET A 2 7.57 14.78 4.33
N TYR A 3 8.61 15.31 3.66
CA TYR A 3 9.39 14.53 2.68
C TYR A 3 10.02 13.28 3.32
N SER A 4 10.62 13.42 4.51
CA SER A 4 11.21 12.28 5.23
C SER A 4 10.15 11.28 5.69
N ASP A 5 8.95 11.75 6.07
CA ASP A 5 7.83 10.87 6.42
C ASP A 5 7.40 10.03 5.19
N LEU A 6 7.25 10.68 4.02
CA LEU A 6 6.90 9.99 2.77
C LEU A 6 8.00 9.04 2.30
N GLN A 7 9.28 9.45 2.40
CA GLN A 7 10.41 8.59 2.05
C GLN A 7 10.43 7.32 2.91
N ARG A 8 10.17 7.45 4.23
CA ARG A 8 10.07 6.30 5.14
C ARG A 8 8.97 5.33 4.71
N TYR A 9 7.78 5.82 4.37
CA TYR A 9 6.71 4.94 3.86
C TYR A 9 7.04 4.32 2.51
N ASN A 10 7.75 5.04 1.63
CA ASN A 10 8.22 4.49 0.38
C ASN A 10 9.16 3.31 0.61
N GLU A 11 10.11 3.43 1.54
CA GLU A 11 11.03 2.35 1.91
C GLU A 11 10.29 1.16 2.55
N LEU A 12 9.36 1.42 3.48
CA LEU A 12 8.59 0.37 4.17
C LEU A 12 7.67 -0.42 3.24
N PHE A 13 7.08 0.24 2.24
CA PHE A 13 6.09 -0.36 1.33
C PHE A 13 6.68 -0.90 0.03
N ASP A 14 8.00 -0.76 -0.17
CA ASP A 14 8.69 -1.30 -1.34
C ASP A 14 8.71 -2.83 -1.28
N ILE A 15 8.19 -3.46 -2.34
CA ILE A 15 8.18 -4.92 -2.52
C ILE A 15 9.29 -5.39 -3.47
N TYR A 16 10.08 -4.47 -4.05
CA TYR A 16 11.07 -4.75 -5.07
C TYR A 16 12.51 -4.67 -4.57
N HIS A 17 12.78 -3.81 -3.56
CA HIS A 17 14.13 -3.53 -3.10
C HIS A 17 14.28 -3.70 -1.59
N HIS A 18 15.42 -4.24 -1.19
CA HIS A 18 15.87 -4.24 0.19
C HIS A 18 16.54 -2.90 0.54
N TYR A 19 16.36 -2.44 1.78
CA TYR A 19 17.02 -1.26 2.33
C TYR A 19 17.78 -1.61 3.60
N ASP A 20 19.07 -1.24 3.67
CA ASP A 20 19.91 -1.55 4.82
C ASP A 20 19.32 -0.97 6.13
N GLY A 21 19.13 -1.85 7.11
CA GLY A 21 18.58 -1.47 8.40
C GLY A 21 17.06 -1.27 8.46
N VAL A 22 16.34 -1.50 7.36
CA VAL A 22 14.87 -1.42 7.29
C VAL A 22 14.31 -2.77 6.89
N ILE A 23 13.50 -3.36 7.75
CA ILE A 23 12.68 -4.53 7.37
C ILE A 23 11.41 -4.00 6.72
N ASN A 24 11.28 -4.22 5.42
CA ASN A 24 10.19 -3.74 4.58
C ASN A 24 9.36 -4.88 3.98
N LEU A 25 8.43 -4.56 3.07
CA LEU A 25 7.59 -5.58 2.44
C LEU A 25 8.37 -6.53 1.52
N TYR A 26 9.50 -6.11 0.93
CA TYR A 26 10.39 -7.01 0.21
C TYR A 26 10.93 -8.12 1.15
N ASP A 27 11.41 -7.73 2.34
CA ASP A 27 11.90 -8.68 3.33
C ASP A 27 10.80 -9.59 3.88
N VAL A 28 9.60 -9.04 4.11
CA VAL A 28 8.42 -9.80 4.53
C VAL A 28 8.06 -10.85 3.48
N ASN A 29 7.92 -10.46 2.22
CA ASN A 29 7.60 -11.39 1.12
C ASN A 29 8.67 -12.50 0.95
N ALA A 30 9.94 -12.17 1.18
CA ALA A 30 11.03 -13.13 1.04
C ALA A 30 11.11 -14.15 2.19
N ARG A 31 10.60 -13.82 3.39
CA ARG A 31 10.93 -14.56 4.62
C ARG A 31 9.74 -15.04 5.41
N ALA A 32 8.57 -14.40 5.28
CA ALA A 32 7.43 -14.64 6.17
C ALA A 32 6.80 -16.03 6.00
N ALA A 33 6.97 -16.69 4.86
CA ALA A 33 6.55 -18.08 4.68
C ALA A 33 7.43 -19.10 5.41
N ALA A 34 8.69 -18.77 5.67
CA ALA A 34 9.62 -19.67 6.33
C ALA A 34 9.59 -19.52 7.87
N ALA A 35 9.42 -18.29 8.37
CA ALA A 35 9.36 -17.98 9.80
C ALA A 35 8.72 -16.61 10.04
N PRO A 36 8.15 -16.36 11.23
CA PRO A 36 7.65 -15.04 11.60
C PRO A 36 8.74 -13.96 11.47
N VAL A 37 8.42 -12.86 10.79
CA VAL A 37 9.30 -11.71 10.55
C VAL A 37 8.87 -10.57 11.45
N GLN A 38 9.76 -10.12 12.34
CA GLN A 38 9.52 -8.94 13.15
C GLN A 38 9.65 -7.68 12.29
N VAL A 39 8.68 -6.78 12.39
CA VAL A 39 8.60 -5.53 11.63
C VAL A 39 8.49 -4.31 12.54
N SER A 40 8.67 -3.12 12.00
CA SER A 40 8.48 -1.88 12.75
C SER A 40 7.01 -1.64 13.11
N ASP A 41 6.76 -0.84 14.16
CA ASP A 41 5.42 -0.44 14.59
C ASP A 41 4.59 0.13 13.42
N GLU A 42 5.21 0.95 12.56
CA GLU A 42 4.51 1.57 11.44
C GLU A 42 4.11 0.56 10.37
N LEU A 43 5.00 -0.39 10.03
CA LEU A 43 4.66 -1.41 9.03
C LEU A 43 3.61 -2.37 9.61
N TYR A 44 3.76 -2.76 10.87
CA TYR A 44 2.78 -3.60 11.57
C TYR A 44 1.39 -2.95 11.60
N ALA A 45 1.31 -1.69 12.04
CA ALA A 45 0.04 -0.95 12.10
C ALA A 45 -0.61 -0.79 10.71
N PHE A 46 0.19 -0.60 9.68
CA PHE A 46 -0.31 -0.55 8.31
C PHE A 46 -0.91 -1.89 7.85
N LEU A 47 -0.19 -3.01 8.04
CA LEU A 47 -0.68 -4.34 7.66
C LEU A 47 -1.94 -4.73 8.43
N ARG A 48 -1.97 -4.40 9.72
CA ARG A 48 -3.13 -4.58 10.58
C ARG A 48 -4.33 -3.80 10.06
N TRP A 49 -4.13 -2.52 9.74
CA TRP A 49 -5.17 -1.69 9.15
C TRP A 49 -5.66 -2.24 7.80
N CYS A 50 -4.77 -2.74 6.96
CA CYS A 50 -5.14 -3.35 5.68
C CYS A 50 -6.04 -4.57 5.88
N LYS A 51 -5.66 -5.49 6.79
CA LYS A 51 -6.41 -6.72 7.06
C LYS A 51 -7.75 -6.43 7.75
N ASP A 52 -7.74 -5.64 8.83
CA ASP A 52 -8.88 -5.51 9.74
C ASP A 52 -9.84 -4.39 9.33
N THR A 53 -9.40 -3.45 8.51
CA THR A 53 -10.21 -2.27 8.14
C THR A 53 -10.42 -2.15 6.64
N ALA A 54 -9.35 -2.08 5.85
CA ALA A 54 -9.45 -1.80 4.42
C ALA A 54 -10.09 -2.97 3.65
N TYR A 55 -9.67 -4.18 3.94
CA TYR A 55 -10.20 -5.40 3.31
C TYR A 55 -11.71 -5.57 3.54
N PRO A 56 -12.22 -5.59 4.79
CA PRO A 56 -13.67 -5.74 5.02
C PRO A 56 -14.47 -4.52 4.55
N ALA A 57 -13.95 -3.30 4.67
CA ALA A 57 -14.65 -2.11 4.20
C ALA A 57 -14.90 -2.10 2.68
N ALA A 58 -14.06 -2.79 1.93
CA ALA A 58 -14.17 -2.97 0.48
C ALA A 58 -14.82 -4.31 0.08
N ASN A 59 -15.44 -5.04 1.01
CA ASN A 59 -15.97 -6.39 0.79
C ASN A 59 -14.95 -7.34 0.12
N GLY A 60 -13.68 -7.27 0.54
CA GLY A 60 -12.59 -8.07 0.01
C GLY A 60 -11.98 -7.57 -1.31
N ALA A 61 -12.54 -6.53 -1.93
CA ALA A 61 -12.01 -6.01 -3.20
C ALA A 61 -10.64 -5.29 -3.05
N THR A 62 -10.32 -4.82 -1.84
CA THR A 62 -9.00 -4.26 -1.52
C THR A 62 -8.21 -5.31 -0.75
N ASN A 63 -7.50 -6.17 -1.47
CA ASN A 63 -6.77 -7.31 -0.91
C ASN A 63 -5.27 -7.16 -1.11
N ILE A 64 -4.53 -6.91 -0.02
CA ILE A 64 -3.06 -6.83 -0.08
C ILE A 64 -2.39 -8.19 -0.25
N ALA A 65 -3.09 -9.30 -0.03
CA ALA A 65 -2.59 -10.65 -0.27
C ALA A 65 -2.59 -11.05 -1.76
N ALA A 66 -3.06 -10.18 -2.65
CA ALA A 66 -3.13 -10.45 -4.09
C ALA A 66 -1.76 -10.36 -4.81
N GLY A 67 -0.64 -10.28 -4.08
CA GLY A 67 0.69 -10.11 -4.65
C GLY A 67 1.11 -11.22 -5.63
N ALA A 68 0.72 -12.46 -5.37
CA ALA A 68 1.00 -13.57 -6.30
C ALA A 68 0.40 -13.34 -7.71
N VAL A 69 -0.84 -12.84 -7.77
CA VAL A 69 -1.51 -12.50 -9.04
C VAL A 69 -0.93 -11.22 -9.65
N LEU A 70 -0.72 -10.18 -8.83
CA LEU A 70 -0.24 -8.89 -9.31
C LEU A 70 1.17 -8.98 -9.88
N ARG A 71 2.02 -9.87 -9.37
CA ARG A 71 3.35 -10.15 -9.92
C ARG A 71 3.29 -10.65 -11.37
N LEU A 72 2.35 -11.53 -11.71
CA LEU A 72 2.18 -12.00 -13.09
C LEU A 72 1.92 -10.84 -14.05
N TRP A 73 1.07 -9.88 -13.65
CA TRP A 73 0.78 -8.69 -14.45
C TRP A 73 1.96 -7.73 -14.52
N HIS A 74 2.71 -7.60 -13.43
CA HIS A 74 3.94 -6.80 -13.41
C HIS A 74 4.97 -7.37 -14.40
N ASP A 75 5.27 -8.66 -14.29
CA ASP A 75 6.26 -9.34 -15.13
C ASP A 75 5.86 -9.31 -16.62
N ALA A 76 4.57 -9.50 -16.90
CA ALA A 76 4.03 -9.40 -18.25
C ALA A 76 4.22 -8.00 -18.85
N ARG A 77 3.99 -6.94 -18.06
CA ARG A 77 4.15 -5.54 -18.51
C ARG A 77 5.60 -5.17 -18.74
N GLU A 78 6.52 -5.66 -17.90
CA GLU A 78 7.95 -5.34 -17.99
C GLU A 78 8.72 -6.24 -18.97
N SER A 79 8.06 -7.21 -19.62
CA SER A 79 8.67 -8.08 -20.62
C SER A 79 8.97 -7.35 -21.93
N ASP A 80 9.92 -7.88 -22.72
CA ASP A 80 10.25 -7.35 -24.05
C ASP A 80 9.07 -7.43 -25.05
N SER A 81 8.08 -8.28 -24.76
CA SER A 81 6.88 -8.47 -25.58
C SER A 81 5.66 -8.51 -24.67
N PRO A 82 5.15 -7.36 -24.21
CA PRO A 82 4.03 -7.31 -23.27
C PRO A 82 2.79 -8.02 -23.81
N ALA A 83 2.31 -9.00 -23.05
CA ALA A 83 1.09 -9.75 -23.33
C ALA A 83 0.41 -10.07 -21.99
N PRO A 84 -0.93 -10.24 -21.96
CA PRO A 84 -1.61 -10.69 -20.76
C PRO A 84 -1.02 -12.00 -20.23
N PRO A 85 -0.92 -12.19 -18.92
CA PRO A 85 -0.50 -13.46 -18.33
C PRO A 85 -1.41 -14.61 -18.76
N ASP A 86 -0.86 -15.81 -18.76
CA ASP A 86 -1.61 -17.04 -19.06
C ASP A 86 -2.77 -17.26 -18.07
N ALA A 87 -3.92 -17.70 -18.57
CA ALA A 87 -5.12 -17.85 -17.75
C ALA A 87 -4.97 -18.94 -16.67
N ASP A 88 -4.23 -20.03 -16.97
CA ASP A 88 -3.99 -21.10 -16.01
C ASP A 88 -3.02 -20.62 -14.92
N ALA A 89 -2.02 -19.79 -15.29
CA ALA A 89 -1.12 -19.15 -14.30
C ALA A 89 -1.88 -18.20 -13.38
N ILE A 90 -2.82 -17.40 -13.91
CA ILE A 90 -3.69 -16.54 -13.10
C ILE A 90 -4.55 -17.39 -12.16
N ALA A 91 -5.17 -18.47 -12.68
CA ALA A 91 -6.01 -19.37 -11.88
C ALA A 91 -5.22 -20.04 -10.75
N ALA A 92 -3.98 -20.45 -11.00
CA ALA A 92 -3.09 -21.00 -9.98
C ALA A 92 -2.76 -19.95 -8.92
N ALA A 93 -2.35 -18.73 -9.30
CA ALA A 93 -2.00 -17.66 -8.38
C ALA A 93 -3.19 -17.20 -7.51
N LEU A 94 -4.42 -17.30 -8.01
CA LEU A 94 -5.64 -16.99 -7.25
C LEU A 94 -5.88 -17.94 -6.07
N ALA A 95 -5.25 -19.09 -6.01
CA ALA A 95 -5.32 -20.00 -4.86
C ALA A 95 -4.53 -19.44 -3.62
N HIS A 96 -3.65 -18.46 -3.81
CA HIS A 96 -2.70 -17.95 -2.84
C HIS A 96 -2.99 -16.49 -2.39
N ILE A 97 -4.27 -16.09 -2.42
CA ILE A 97 -4.68 -14.70 -2.09
C ILE A 97 -5.57 -14.61 -0.85
N ASP A 98 -5.69 -15.67 -0.06
CA ASP A 98 -6.52 -15.61 1.14
C ASP A 98 -5.86 -14.70 2.18
N ILE A 99 -6.53 -13.61 2.54
CA ILE A 99 -6.03 -12.66 3.54
C ILE A 99 -5.89 -13.30 4.94
N GLU A 100 -6.58 -14.41 5.20
CA GLU A 100 -6.47 -15.10 6.48
C GLU A 100 -5.13 -15.84 6.64
N ASP A 101 -4.44 -16.14 5.53
CA ASP A 101 -3.08 -16.68 5.55
C ASP A 101 -2.02 -15.64 5.97
N LEU A 102 -2.37 -14.35 6.02
CA LEU A 102 -1.57 -13.32 6.65
C LEU A 102 -1.79 -13.34 8.16
N VAL A 103 -0.88 -13.94 8.92
CA VAL A 103 -0.91 -14.00 10.38
C VAL A 103 -0.12 -12.84 10.98
N LEU A 104 -0.76 -12.07 11.86
CA LEU A 104 -0.19 -10.93 12.57
C LEU A 104 -0.21 -11.20 14.07
N ASP A 105 0.96 -11.23 14.72
CA ASP A 105 1.09 -11.38 16.18
C ASP A 105 1.29 -10.00 16.83
N ASP A 106 0.29 -9.56 17.59
CA ASP A 106 0.29 -8.25 18.25
C ASP A 106 1.35 -8.13 19.35
N ALA A 107 1.65 -9.23 20.04
CA ALA A 107 2.59 -9.21 21.16
C ALA A 107 4.05 -9.17 20.68
N ALA A 108 4.36 -9.91 19.62
CA ALA A 108 5.69 -9.99 19.04
C ALA A 108 5.90 -9.01 17.88
N GLN A 109 4.85 -8.37 17.38
CA GLN A 109 4.86 -7.55 16.17
C GLN A 109 5.50 -8.28 14.98
N THR A 110 5.05 -9.51 14.75
CA THR A 110 5.55 -10.33 13.67
C THR A 110 4.48 -10.58 12.59
N VAL A 111 4.99 -10.83 11.39
CA VAL A 111 4.22 -11.19 10.20
C VAL A 111 4.64 -12.58 9.77
N TYR A 112 3.67 -13.44 9.52
CA TYR A 112 3.89 -14.82 9.06
C TYR A 112 2.85 -15.19 8.00
N PHE A 113 3.25 -15.97 7.00
CA PHE A 113 2.35 -16.52 5.98
C PHE A 113 2.16 -18.01 6.21
N THR A 114 0.90 -18.45 6.35
CA THR A 114 0.58 -19.87 6.43
C THR A 114 0.60 -20.53 5.05
N ASP A 115 0.36 -19.76 3.98
CA ASP A 115 0.55 -20.17 2.60
C ASP A 115 1.95 -19.77 2.10
N PRO A 116 2.81 -20.73 1.70
CA PRO A 116 4.18 -20.44 1.26
C PRO A 116 4.27 -19.69 -0.08
N GLU A 117 3.21 -19.68 -0.88
CA GLU A 117 3.16 -18.97 -2.18
C GLU A 117 2.48 -17.61 -2.09
N MET A 118 1.97 -17.24 -0.92
CA MET A 118 1.42 -15.92 -0.65
C MET A 118 2.47 -14.83 -0.84
N ALA A 119 2.05 -13.71 -1.40
CA ALA A 119 2.84 -12.47 -1.44
C ALA A 119 1.96 -11.26 -1.18
N LEU A 120 2.52 -10.24 -0.53
CA LEU A 120 1.85 -8.96 -0.30
C LEU A 120 2.17 -7.98 -1.43
N ASP A 121 1.15 -7.25 -1.87
CA ASP A 121 1.26 -6.06 -2.71
C ASP A 121 0.32 -4.98 -2.17
N VAL A 122 0.86 -3.81 -1.89
CA VAL A 122 0.14 -2.70 -1.27
C VAL A 122 -0.07 -1.50 -2.21
N GLY A 123 0.20 -1.68 -3.49
CA GLY A 123 0.11 -0.61 -4.50
C GLY A 123 -1.22 0.11 -4.53
N ALA A 124 -2.32 -0.60 -4.26
CA ALA A 124 -3.67 -0.03 -4.25
C ALA A 124 -3.94 0.90 -3.05
N VAL A 125 -3.28 0.70 -1.91
CA VAL A 125 -3.59 1.39 -0.64
C VAL A 125 -2.42 2.18 -0.05
N GLY A 126 -1.18 1.76 -0.30
CA GLY A 126 0.02 2.27 0.36
C GLY A 126 0.21 3.77 0.19
N LYS A 127 0.03 4.29 -1.03
CA LYS A 127 0.18 5.73 -1.29
C LYS A 127 -0.84 6.57 -0.50
N GLY A 128 -2.10 6.17 -0.53
CA GLY A 128 -3.17 6.88 0.20
C GLY A 128 -2.94 6.86 1.71
N TYR A 129 -2.54 5.72 2.25
CA TYR A 129 -2.19 5.58 3.67
C TYR A 129 -0.99 6.46 4.05
N ALA A 130 0.10 6.44 3.28
CA ALA A 130 1.29 7.25 3.53
C ALA A 130 0.97 8.75 3.52
N VAL A 131 0.13 9.21 2.59
CA VAL A 131 -0.32 10.61 2.51
C VAL A 131 -1.14 10.99 3.75
N GLU A 132 -2.06 10.15 4.18
CA GLU A 132 -2.86 10.40 5.39
C GLU A 132 -2.00 10.46 6.65
N GLN A 133 -1.08 9.50 6.85
CA GLN A 133 -0.20 9.50 8.02
C GLN A 133 0.76 10.69 8.02
N THR A 134 1.30 11.06 6.86
CA THR A 134 2.14 12.26 6.70
C THR A 134 1.36 13.52 7.04
N ALA A 135 0.11 13.62 6.60
CA ALA A 135 -0.76 14.75 6.92
C ALA A 135 -1.05 14.83 8.42
N ARG A 136 -1.38 13.70 9.07
CA ARG A 136 -1.59 13.63 10.53
C ARG A 136 -0.34 14.04 11.31
N ALA A 137 0.82 13.52 10.93
CA ALA A 137 2.09 13.89 11.55
C ALA A 137 2.42 15.38 11.36
N ALA A 138 2.11 15.95 10.19
CA ALA A 138 2.27 17.39 9.95
C ALA A 138 1.32 18.24 10.81
N GLN A 139 0.06 17.81 10.96
CA GLN A 139 -0.91 18.45 11.85
C GLN A 139 -0.46 18.40 13.32
N ALA A 140 0.04 17.26 13.79
CA ALA A 140 0.59 17.11 15.13
C ALA A 140 1.81 18.03 15.38
N ARG A 141 2.56 18.36 14.32
CA ARG A 141 3.66 19.34 14.35
C ARG A 141 3.19 20.80 14.21
N GLY A 142 1.88 21.05 14.19
CA GLY A 142 1.31 22.40 14.16
C GLY A 142 0.95 22.94 12.76
N LEU A 143 0.97 22.11 11.70
CA LEU A 143 0.50 22.53 10.38
C LEU A 143 -1.03 22.59 10.37
N THR A 144 -1.59 23.78 10.16
CA THR A 144 -3.04 24.01 10.24
C THR A 144 -3.70 24.21 8.87
N SER A 145 -2.94 24.41 7.81
CA SER A 145 -3.47 24.64 6.45
C SER A 145 -2.48 24.14 5.41
N ALA A 146 -2.87 23.15 4.62
CA ALA A 146 -2.10 22.63 3.49
C ALA A 146 -2.98 21.81 2.54
N LEU A 147 -2.52 21.63 1.32
CA LEU A 147 -3.02 20.64 0.37
C LEU A 147 -1.84 19.78 -0.08
N LEU A 148 -1.90 18.50 0.24
CA LEU A 148 -0.93 17.50 -0.20
C LEU A 148 -1.48 16.83 -1.46
N ASN A 149 -0.64 16.72 -2.49
CA ASN A 149 -0.93 15.91 -3.67
C ASN A 149 0.30 15.05 -3.97
N ILE A 150 0.17 13.76 -3.79
CA ILE A 150 1.25 12.79 -3.97
C ILE A 150 0.78 11.74 -4.98
N GLY A 151 1.22 11.89 -6.22
CA GLY A 151 0.85 10.97 -7.30
C GLY A 151 -0.67 10.81 -7.48
N GLY A 152 -1.43 11.91 -7.37
CA GLY A 152 -2.89 11.92 -7.48
C GLY A 152 -3.65 11.62 -6.18
N ASN A 153 -2.98 11.19 -5.11
CA ASN A 153 -3.60 11.08 -3.79
C ASN A 153 -3.61 12.46 -3.13
N VAL A 154 -4.80 13.03 -2.93
CA VAL A 154 -4.98 14.39 -2.42
C VAL A 154 -5.51 14.38 -0.99
N ARG A 155 -4.85 15.12 -0.10
CA ARG A 155 -5.25 15.31 1.29
C ARG A 155 -5.21 16.79 1.68
N ALA A 156 -6.34 17.32 2.07
CA ALA A 156 -6.45 18.69 2.59
C ALA A 156 -6.32 18.73 4.11
N ILE A 157 -5.59 19.70 4.61
CA ILE A 157 -5.49 20.06 6.05
C ILE A 157 -6.12 21.43 6.21
N GLY A 158 -7.11 21.54 7.10
CA GLY A 158 -7.79 22.80 7.39
C GLY A 158 -8.38 23.50 6.16
N THR A 159 -8.34 24.82 6.15
CA THR A 159 -8.87 25.67 5.07
C THR A 159 -7.75 26.52 4.46
N LYS A 160 -8.00 27.07 3.27
CA LYS A 160 -7.16 28.11 2.66
C LYS A 160 -7.09 29.34 3.57
N PRO A 161 -6.05 30.19 3.45
CA PRO A 161 -6.04 31.53 4.06
C PRO A 161 -7.36 32.27 3.77
N GLY A 162 -7.92 32.86 4.83
CA GLY A 162 -9.24 33.52 4.76
C GLY A 162 -10.43 32.59 4.94
N GLY A 163 -10.23 31.35 5.41
CA GLY A 163 -11.30 30.42 5.79
C GLY A 163 -12.01 29.71 4.62
N LYS A 164 -11.52 29.86 3.40
CA LYS A 164 -12.14 29.22 2.22
C LYS A 164 -11.76 27.71 2.17
N PRO A 165 -12.68 26.83 1.70
CA PRO A 165 -12.36 25.42 1.53
C PRO A 165 -11.28 25.21 0.45
N TRP A 166 -10.51 24.15 0.59
CA TRP A 166 -9.63 23.66 -0.46
C TRP A 166 -10.47 23.12 -1.63
N THR A 167 -9.97 23.28 -2.84
CA THR A 167 -10.57 22.76 -4.06
C THR A 167 -9.58 21.82 -4.71
N ALA A 168 -9.99 20.60 -4.99
CA ALA A 168 -9.25 19.64 -5.81
C ALA A 168 -10.03 19.45 -7.13
N GLY A 169 -9.33 19.51 -8.24
CA GLY A 169 -9.87 19.14 -9.55
C GLY A 169 -9.72 17.63 -9.76
N VAL A 170 -10.72 17.01 -10.35
CA VAL A 170 -10.65 15.66 -10.90
C VAL A 170 -10.65 15.81 -12.42
N GLU A 171 -9.66 15.22 -13.07
CA GLU A 171 -9.57 15.25 -14.53
C GLU A 171 -10.73 14.47 -15.13
N ASN A 172 -11.37 15.03 -16.16
CA ASN A 172 -12.45 14.35 -16.85
C ASN A 172 -11.85 13.20 -17.70
N PRO A 173 -12.15 11.91 -17.40
CA PRO A 173 -11.60 10.80 -18.16
C PRO A 173 -12.09 10.71 -19.61
N TRP A 174 -13.11 11.47 -19.95
CA TRP A 174 -13.72 11.53 -21.29
C TRP A 174 -13.22 12.70 -22.14
N GLY A 175 -12.20 13.45 -21.68
CA GLY A 175 -11.66 14.63 -22.34
C GLY A 175 -12.42 15.92 -22.04
N ASP A 176 -12.02 17.01 -22.72
CA ASP A 176 -12.53 18.37 -22.52
C ASP A 176 -13.88 18.64 -23.22
N ASP A 177 -14.76 17.66 -23.32
CA ASP A 177 -16.09 17.92 -23.87
C ASP A 177 -16.93 18.66 -22.80
N PRO A 178 -17.19 19.96 -22.94
CA PRO A 178 -18.02 20.68 -21.99
C PRO A 178 -19.45 20.18 -22.13
N ALA A 179 -19.95 19.48 -21.13
CA ALA A 179 -21.36 19.15 -20.99
C ALA A 179 -22.17 20.42 -20.74
#